data_f158b4796c90e3ca421fbaf6ffa3ebe1
#
_entry.id   f158b4796c90e3ca421fbaf6ffa3ebe1
#
_cell.length_a   1.000
_cell.length_b   1.000
_cell.length_c   1.000
_cell.angle_alpha   90.00
_cell.angle_beta   90.00
_cell.angle_gamma   90.00
#
_symmetry.space_group_name_H-M   'P 1'
#
loop_
_entity.id
_entity.type
_entity.pdbx_description
1 polymer ?
#
loop_
_entity_poly.entity_id
_entity_poly.type
_entity_poly.pdbx_seq_one_letter_code
_entity_poly.pdbx_strand_id
1 'polypeptide(L)'
;MNPRTLFSLCTKFGCLLALGACSSKMMDTEAATVPQALSSLKTPDNRPASVFLKKDKPTLIKFWASWCPLCLSELEQTEKWTQDAKFGSANLITVASPGFLHEKKDGDFQKWYAGLNYPKLPVVTDNGGTIAQSLNISVYPSWALIGKDGDVQRIVKGSINEAQALALIRDPNADIGRLKNSFYKPDTQKKDSAIMNTRTIYLAGGCFWGLEAYFQRIDGVVDAVSGYANGKTENPSYED
;
A
#
# COMPACT_ATOMS: atom_id res chain seq x y z
N MET A 1 -6.91 62.07 55.40
CA MET A 1 -6.48 62.13 56.85
C MET A 1 -6.11 60.69 57.24
N ASN A 2 -4.81 60.44 57.47
CA ASN A 2 -4.24 59.29 58.19
C ASN A 2 -4.59 59.51 59.72
N PRO A 3 -4.54 58.57 60.65
CA PRO A 3 -3.47 57.57 60.81
C PRO A 3 -3.80 56.26 61.58
N ARG A 4 -2.81 55.37 61.52
CA ARG A 4 -2.13 54.65 62.62
C ARG A 4 -2.76 53.39 63.23
N THR A 5 -2.04 52.27 62.96
CA THR A 5 -1.43 51.33 63.92
C THR A 5 -2.27 50.68 64.97
N LEU A 6 -2.32 49.39 65.02
CA LEU A 6 -1.94 48.62 66.24
C LEU A 6 -1.41 47.22 65.89
N PHE A 7 -0.24 46.92 66.42
CA PHE A 7 0.39 45.59 66.52
C PHE A 7 -0.41 44.70 67.46
N SER A 8 -0.56 43.43 67.14
CA SER A 8 -0.60 42.39 68.17
C SER A 8 -0.12 41.05 67.67
N LEU A 9 0.86 40.53 68.31
CA LEU A 9 1.45 39.18 68.28
C LEU A 9 0.39 38.10 68.51
N CYS A 10 0.45 37.00 67.76
CA CYS A 10 0.18 35.70 68.34
C CYS A 10 0.83 34.57 67.45
N THR A 11 1.91 34.10 67.97
CA THR A 11 2.40 32.70 68.14
C THR A 11 1.92 31.61 67.26
N LYS A 12 2.90 31.05 66.54
CA LYS A 12 3.19 29.63 66.29
C LYS A 12 2.01 28.62 66.28
N PHE A 13 1.61 28.20 65.09
CA PHE A 13 1.24 26.81 64.86
C PHE A 13 1.65 26.43 63.40
N GLY A 14 2.56 25.50 63.27
CA GLY A 14 3.06 25.01 62.02
C GLY A 14 1.98 24.22 61.30
N CYS A 15 1.60 24.66 60.10
CA CYS A 15 0.81 23.88 59.16
C CYS A 15 1.74 23.49 58.01
N LEU A 16 2.24 22.26 58.06
CA LEU A 16 2.95 21.62 56.95
C LEU A 16 1.94 21.43 55.84
N LEU A 17 1.87 22.35 54.91
CA LEU A 17 1.21 22.11 53.62
C LEU A 17 2.12 21.23 52.77
N ALA A 18 1.85 19.94 52.77
CA ALA A 18 2.39 19.00 51.78
C ALA A 18 1.85 19.39 50.40
N LEU A 19 2.64 20.13 49.65
CA LEU A 19 2.43 20.32 48.23
C LEU A 19 2.69 18.97 47.55
N GLY A 20 1.63 18.16 47.43
CA GLY A 20 1.62 17.00 46.56
C GLY A 20 1.78 17.48 45.11
N ALA A 21 3.01 17.45 44.61
CA ALA A 21 3.27 17.60 43.20
C ALA A 21 2.60 16.41 42.48
N CYS A 22 1.38 16.61 41.99
CA CYS A 22 0.79 15.76 41.01
C CYS A 22 1.61 15.93 39.72
N SER A 23 2.68 15.13 39.60
CA SER A 23 3.39 14.94 38.36
C SER A 23 2.43 14.18 37.45
N SER A 24 1.61 14.91 36.69
CA SER A 24 0.92 14.36 35.52
C SER A 24 2.00 13.94 34.54
N LYS A 25 2.37 12.68 34.62
CA LYS A 25 3.14 12.01 33.59
C LYS A 25 2.31 12.15 32.32
N MET A 26 2.63 13.14 31.48
CA MET A 26 2.18 13.17 30.11
C MET A 26 2.66 11.84 29.53
N MET A 27 1.72 10.93 29.32
CA MET A 27 1.96 9.80 28.45
C MET A 27 2.10 10.39 27.07
N ASP A 28 3.34 10.62 26.64
CA ASP A 28 3.66 10.79 25.24
C ASP A 28 3.11 9.53 24.55
N THR A 29 1.98 9.67 23.90
CA THR A 29 1.43 8.62 23.05
C THR A 29 2.31 8.62 21.81
N GLU A 30 3.42 7.90 21.89
CA GLU A 30 4.29 7.68 20.74
C GLU A 30 3.42 7.09 19.62
N ALA A 31 3.36 7.78 18.48
CA ALA A 31 2.57 7.33 17.35
C ALA A 31 3.04 5.92 16.97
N ALA A 32 2.09 4.98 16.84
CA ALA A 32 2.42 3.60 16.53
C ALA A 32 3.25 3.54 15.23
N THR A 33 4.36 2.83 15.27
CA THR A 33 5.17 2.60 14.07
C THR A 33 4.39 1.80 13.03
N VAL A 34 4.76 1.93 11.75
CA VAL A 34 4.08 1.18 10.65
C VAL A 34 4.02 -0.32 10.93
N PRO A 35 5.07 -1.01 11.41
CA PRO A 35 5.01 -2.43 11.78
C PRO A 35 4.02 -2.74 12.90
N GLN A 36 3.90 -1.88 13.91
CA GLN A 36 2.92 -2.05 14.98
C GLN A 36 1.49 -1.91 14.44
N ALA A 37 1.26 -0.89 13.61
CA ALA A 37 -0.03 -0.69 12.95
C ALA A 37 -0.39 -1.86 12.04
N LEU A 38 0.55 -2.36 11.22
CA LEU A 38 0.36 -3.54 10.37
C LEU A 38 0.03 -4.79 11.18
N SER A 39 0.73 -5.04 12.30
CA SER A 39 0.52 -6.23 13.12
C SER A 39 -0.86 -6.26 13.79
N SER A 40 -1.50 -5.10 13.96
CA SER A 40 -2.86 -4.98 14.50
C SER A 40 -3.95 -5.25 13.47
N LEU A 41 -3.63 -5.24 12.17
CA LEU A 41 -4.59 -5.54 11.11
C LEU A 41 -4.98 -7.02 11.11
N LYS A 42 -6.01 -7.30 10.32
CA LYS A 42 -6.52 -8.66 10.12
C LYS A 42 -6.57 -9.01 8.64
N THR A 43 -6.51 -10.29 8.37
CA THR A 43 -6.81 -10.85 7.04
C THR A 43 -8.31 -10.79 6.76
N PRO A 44 -8.75 -10.92 5.50
CA PRO A 44 -10.18 -11.00 5.17
C PRO A 44 -10.92 -12.14 5.88
N ASP A 45 -10.23 -13.23 6.25
CA ASP A 45 -10.73 -14.35 7.04
C ASP A 45 -10.50 -14.18 8.56
N ASN A 46 -10.25 -12.94 9.01
CA ASN A 46 -10.16 -12.52 10.41
C ASN A 46 -8.97 -13.07 11.22
N ARG A 47 -7.92 -13.60 10.57
CA ARG A 47 -6.66 -13.96 11.25
C ARG A 47 -5.82 -12.70 11.50
N PRO A 48 -4.97 -12.67 12.53
CA PRO A 48 -4.09 -11.54 12.79
C PRO A 48 -3.02 -11.42 11.70
N ALA A 49 -2.74 -10.20 11.23
CA ALA A 49 -1.70 -9.93 10.22
C ALA A 49 -0.29 -10.32 10.69
N SER A 50 -0.07 -10.38 12.00
CA SER A 50 1.21 -10.76 12.60
C SER A 50 1.72 -12.14 12.15
N VAL A 51 0.84 -13.04 11.67
CA VAL A 51 1.26 -14.35 11.14
C VAL A 51 2.16 -14.25 9.91
N PHE A 52 2.12 -13.12 9.19
CA PHE A 52 2.93 -12.86 8.01
C PHE A 52 4.18 -12.03 8.29
N LEU A 53 4.30 -11.47 9.50
CA LEU A 53 5.34 -10.52 9.85
C LEU A 53 6.39 -11.20 10.72
N LYS A 54 7.54 -11.55 10.14
CA LYS A 54 8.71 -12.04 10.86
C LYS A 54 9.51 -10.85 11.38
N LYS A 55 9.91 -10.91 12.65
CA LYS A 55 10.80 -9.92 13.26
C LYS A 55 12.13 -9.85 12.50
N ASP A 56 12.81 -8.74 12.63
CA ASP A 56 14.14 -8.48 12.08
C ASP A 56 14.25 -8.57 10.54
N LYS A 57 13.13 -8.49 9.84
CA LYS A 57 13.08 -8.40 8.39
C LYS A 57 12.40 -7.12 7.94
N PRO A 58 12.90 -6.47 6.86
CA PRO A 58 12.15 -5.41 6.22
C PRO A 58 10.83 -5.96 5.66
N THR A 59 9.86 -5.08 5.49
CA THR A 59 8.54 -5.46 4.96
C THR A 59 8.27 -4.73 3.66
N LEU A 60 8.08 -5.47 2.57
CA LEU A 60 7.62 -4.96 1.29
C LEU A 60 6.10 -5.11 1.23
N ILE A 61 5.39 -3.99 1.10
CA ILE A 61 3.95 -3.91 1.12
C ILE A 61 3.44 -3.52 -0.27
N LYS A 62 2.50 -4.29 -0.83
CA LYS A 62 1.74 -3.91 -2.00
C LYS A 62 0.38 -3.35 -1.58
N PHE A 63 0.08 -2.10 -1.93
CA PHE A 63 -1.26 -1.52 -1.80
C PHE A 63 -2.03 -1.70 -3.10
N TRP A 64 -3.27 -2.16 -2.99
CA TRP A 64 -4.11 -2.48 -4.14
C TRP A 64 -5.60 -2.35 -3.83
N ALA A 65 -6.44 -2.37 -4.86
CA ALA A 65 -7.89 -2.30 -4.72
C ALA A 65 -8.61 -3.30 -5.63
N SER A 66 -9.81 -3.71 -5.22
CA SER A 66 -10.66 -4.66 -5.96
C SER A 66 -11.15 -4.12 -7.31
N TRP A 67 -11.22 -2.81 -7.45
CA TRP A 67 -11.63 -2.13 -8.66
C TRP A 67 -10.47 -1.82 -9.62
N CYS A 68 -9.21 -2.11 -9.24
CA CYS A 68 -8.02 -1.80 -10.03
C CYS A 68 -7.64 -2.99 -10.92
N PRO A 69 -7.90 -2.96 -12.24
CA PRO A 69 -7.63 -4.10 -13.13
C PRO A 69 -6.16 -4.49 -13.15
N LEU A 70 -5.25 -3.48 -13.19
CA LEU A 70 -3.81 -3.72 -13.16
C LEU A 70 -3.37 -4.42 -11.86
N CYS A 71 -3.96 -4.02 -10.71
CA CYS A 71 -3.68 -4.67 -9.44
C CYS A 71 -4.08 -6.14 -9.46
N LEU A 72 -5.29 -6.43 -9.97
CA LEU A 72 -5.82 -7.80 -10.03
C LEU A 72 -4.98 -8.70 -10.93
N SER A 73 -4.53 -8.19 -12.08
CA SER A 73 -3.66 -8.95 -12.99
C SER A 73 -2.29 -9.31 -12.39
N GLU A 74 -1.89 -8.65 -11.31
CA GLU A 74 -0.62 -8.87 -10.63
C GLU A 74 -0.73 -9.73 -9.37
N LEU A 75 -1.94 -10.07 -8.89
CA LEU A 75 -2.10 -10.80 -7.63
C LEU A 75 -1.46 -12.20 -7.71
N GLU A 76 -1.67 -12.93 -8.79
CA GLU A 76 -1.06 -14.24 -8.98
C GLU A 76 0.47 -14.17 -8.96
N GLN A 77 1.04 -13.20 -9.65
CA GLN A 77 2.49 -13.00 -9.63
C GLN A 77 2.98 -12.62 -8.24
N THR A 78 2.24 -11.76 -7.54
CA THR A 78 2.56 -11.37 -6.16
C THR A 78 2.50 -12.58 -5.23
N GLU A 79 1.49 -13.45 -5.37
CA GLU A 79 1.40 -14.70 -4.61
C GLU A 79 2.60 -15.62 -4.88
N LYS A 80 3.03 -15.78 -6.13
CA LYS A 80 4.24 -16.55 -6.47
C LYS A 80 5.48 -15.99 -5.77
N TRP A 81 5.65 -14.67 -5.72
CA TRP A 81 6.78 -14.06 -5.01
C TRP A 81 6.78 -14.37 -3.51
N THR A 82 5.61 -14.45 -2.87
CA THR A 82 5.55 -14.79 -1.43
C THR A 82 6.02 -16.21 -1.13
N GLN A 83 6.04 -17.09 -2.13
CA GLN A 83 6.48 -18.48 -2.02
C GLN A 83 7.92 -18.68 -2.52
N ASP A 84 8.52 -17.68 -3.18
CA ASP A 84 9.86 -17.78 -3.74
C ASP A 84 10.92 -17.44 -2.68
N ALA A 85 11.90 -18.34 -2.52
CA ALA A 85 13.02 -18.19 -1.60
C ALA A 85 13.83 -16.89 -1.83
N LYS A 86 13.83 -16.34 -3.06
CA LYS A 86 14.49 -15.06 -3.39
C LYS A 86 13.96 -13.91 -2.54
N PHE A 87 12.68 -13.94 -2.15
CA PHE A 87 12.05 -12.93 -1.29
C PHE A 87 12.19 -13.24 0.20
N GLY A 88 12.83 -14.33 0.57
CA GLY A 88 12.95 -14.80 1.96
C GLY A 88 13.67 -13.84 2.91
N SER A 89 14.38 -12.83 2.40
CA SER A 89 15.04 -11.79 3.19
C SER A 89 14.10 -10.69 3.69
N ALA A 90 12.88 -10.62 3.19
CA ALA A 90 11.84 -9.64 3.56
C ALA A 90 10.51 -10.34 3.90
N ASN A 91 9.65 -9.65 4.63
CA ASN A 91 8.23 -9.95 4.65
C ASN A 91 7.61 -9.34 3.39
N LEU A 92 6.76 -10.08 2.69
CA LEU A 92 6.00 -9.57 1.56
C LEU A 92 4.53 -9.74 1.89
N ILE A 93 3.79 -8.63 1.98
CA ILE A 93 2.37 -8.61 2.28
C ILE A 93 1.62 -7.70 1.30
N THR A 94 0.32 -7.88 1.22
CA THR A 94 -0.54 -7.00 0.43
C THR A 94 -1.61 -6.38 1.32
N VAL A 95 -1.91 -5.12 1.09
CA VAL A 95 -2.88 -4.33 1.84
C VAL A 95 -3.98 -3.86 0.91
N ALA A 96 -5.22 -4.23 1.22
CA ALA A 96 -6.41 -3.60 0.68
C ALA A 96 -7.02 -2.71 1.76
N SER A 97 -7.62 -1.59 1.35
CA SER A 97 -8.14 -0.59 2.30
C SER A 97 -9.66 -0.40 2.12
N PRO A 98 -10.50 -1.30 2.67
CA PRO A 98 -11.95 -1.17 2.61
C PRO A 98 -12.43 0.19 3.08
N GLY A 99 -13.29 0.84 2.26
CA GLY A 99 -13.84 2.17 2.55
C GLY A 99 -12.90 3.34 2.23
N PHE A 100 -11.73 3.09 1.67
CA PHE A 100 -10.77 4.12 1.25
C PHE A 100 -10.52 4.05 -0.26
N LEU A 101 -10.33 5.21 -0.93
CA LEU A 101 -10.10 5.33 -2.38
C LEU A 101 -11.07 4.46 -3.22
N HIS A 102 -12.37 4.57 -2.94
CA HIS A 102 -13.44 3.84 -3.62
C HIS A 102 -13.43 2.31 -3.46
N GLU A 103 -12.62 1.76 -2.53
CA GLU A 103 -12.70 0.34 -2.24
C GLU A 103 -14.02 0.01 -1.54
N LYS A 104 -14.51 -1.21 -1.76
CA LYS A 104 -15.71 -1.75 -1.10
C LYS A 104 -15.62 -1.58 0.42
N LYS A 105 -16.77 -1.51 1.08
CA LYS A 105 -16.81 -1.59 2.54
C LYS A 105 -16.32 -2.97 3.02
N ASP A 106 -15.86 -3.05 4.26
CA ASP A 106 -15.18 -4.24 4.79
C ASP A 106 -15.94 -5.56 4.52
N GLY A 107 -17.18 -5.67 4.93
CA GLY A 107 -17.96 -6.91 4.73
C GLY A 107 -18.18 -7.28 3.25
N ASP A 108 -18.30 -6.29 2.37
CA ASP A 108 -18.47 -6.53 0.93
C ASP A 108 -17.12 -6.89 0.29
N PHE A 109 -16.02 -6.30 0.76
CA PHE A 109 -14.67 -6.67 0.34
C PHE A 109 -14.36 -8.12 0.72
N GLN A 110 -14.65 -8.52 1.97
CA GLN A 110 -14.42 -9.88 2.44
C GLN A 110 -15.17 -10.92 1.60
N LYS A 111 -16.47 -10.68 1.32
CA LYS A 111 -17.29 -11.56 0.47
C LYS A 111 -16.74 -11.66 -0.95
N TRP A 112 -16.35 -10.52 -1.51
CA TRP A 112 -15.80 -10.47 -2.86
C TRP A 112 -14.44 -11.19 -2.93
N TYR A 113 -13.55 -10.93 -1.96
CA TYR A 113 -12.22 -11.56 -1.92
C TYR A 113 -12.30 -13.08 -1.72
N ALA A 114 -13.25 -13.57 -0.93
CA ALA A 114 -13.47 -15.01 -0.74
C ALA A 114 -13.81 -15.75 -2.06
N GLY A 115 -14.28 -15.04 -3.08
CA GLY A 115 -14.50 -15.58 -4.44
C GLY A 115 -13.22 -15.68 -5.28
N LEU A 116 -12.10 -15.13 -4.82
CA LEU A 116 -10.82 -15.21 -5.52
C LEU A 116 -10.03 -16.44 -5.05
N ASN A 117 -9.24 -17.02 -5.95
CA ASN A 117 -8.45 -18.22 -5.66
C ASN A 117 -6.95 -17.86 -5.46
N TYR A 118 -6.66 -17.13 -4.37
CA TYR A 118 -5.29 -16.79 -3.96
C TYR A 118 -5.03 -17.23 -2.50
N PRO A 119 -4.97 -18.55 -2.22
CA PRO A 119 -4.93 -19.06 -0.84
C PRO A 119 -3.63 -18.76 -0.10
N LYS A 120 -2.56 -18.45 -0.82
CA LYS A 120 -1.23 -18.18 -0.27
C LYS A 120 -0.86 -16.70 -0.29
N LEU A 121 -1.69 -15.85 -0.88
CA LEU A 121 -1.43 -14.41 -0.91
C LEU A 121 -1.68 -13.82 0.47
N PRO A 122 -0.67 -13.20 1.11
CA PRO A 122 -0.85 -12.55 2.42
C PRO A 122 -1.61 -11.22 2.24
N VAL A 123 -2.92 -11.27 2.31
CA VAL A 123 -3.77 -10.07 2.28
C VAL A 123 -4.16 -9.66 3.67
N VAL A 124 -4.01 -8.38 3.98
CA VAL A 124 -4.52 -7.76 5.19
C VAL A 124 -5.42 -6.57 4.85
N THR A 125 -6.39 -6.29 5.71
CA THR A 125 -7.37 -5.21 5.51
C THR A 125 -7.07 -4.03 6.43
N ASP A 126 -6.83 -2.87 5.82
CA ASP A 126 -6.64 -1.57 6.47
C ASP A 126 -7.94 -0.77 6.35
N ASN A 127 -8.93 -1.11 7.19
CA ASN A 127 -10.26 -0.52 7.13
C ASN A 127 -10.22 1.00 7.35
N GLY A 128 -10.77 1.75 6.38
CA GLY A 128 -10.71 3.21 6.35
C GLY A 128 -9.37 3.77 5.84
N GLY A 129 -8.37 2.90 5.55
CA GLY A 129 -7.13 3.32 4.92
C GLY A 129 -6.16 4.07 5.83
N THR A 130 -6.15 3.79 7.14
CA THR A 130 -5.30 4.52 8.11
C THR A 130 -3.81 4.42 7.74
N ILE A 131 -3.33 3.21 7.43
CA ILE A 131 -1.93 3.00 7.04
C ILE A 131 -1.69 3.58 5.64
N ALA A 132 -2.61 3.34 4.70
CA ALA A 132 -2.49 3.89 3.35
C ALA A 132 -2.40 5.42 3.37
N GLN A 133 -3.20 6.10 4.20
CA GLN A 133 -3.17 7.55 4.37
C GLN A 133 -1.87 8.02 5.02
N SER A 134 -1.39 7.37 6.07
CA SER A 134 -0.14 7.74 6.75
C SER A 134 1.07 7.62 5.81
N LEU A 135 1.01 6.74 4.82
CA LEU A 135 2.03 6.56 3.79
C LEU A 135 1.76 7.37 2.51
N ASN A 136 0.77 8.26 2.50
CA ASN A 136 0.37 9.06 1.32
C ASN A 136 0.09 8.20 0.07
N ILE A 137 -0.50 7.01 0.26
CA ILE A 137 -0.94 6.17 -0.86
C ILE A 137 -2.19 6.79 -1.47
N SER A 138 -2.08 7.27 -2.70
CA SER A 138 -3.14 7.96 -3.44
C SER A 138 -3.50 7.29 -4.76
N VAL A 139 -2.71 6.32 -5.20
CA VAL A 139 -2.90 5.57 -6.45
C VAL A 139 -2.62 4.08 -6.23
N TYR A 140 -3.23 3.23 -7.06
CA TYR A 140 -3.02 1.79 -7.04
C TYR A 140 -2.54 1.27 -8.41
N PRO A 141 -1.66 0.24 -8.42
CA PRO A 141 -0.93 -0.28 -7.28
C PRO A 141 0.11 0.73 -6.78
N SER A 142 0.47 0.62 -5.50
CA SER A 142 1.62 1.29 -4.91
C SER A 142 2.36 0.31 -4.02
N TRP A 143 3.65 0.57 -3.81
CA TRP A 143 4.50 -0.28 -2.99
C TRP A 143 5.21 0.55 -1.94
N ALA A 144 5.34 0.01 -0.74
CA ALA A 144 6.13 0.63 0.32
C ALA A 144 7.12 -0.39 0.88
N LEU A 145 8.36 0.03 1.05
CA LEU A 145 9.38 -0.71 1.77
C LEU A 145 9.56 -0.09 3.16
N ILE A 146 9.32 -0.90 4.18
CA ILE A 146 9.50 -0.55 5.59
C ILE A 146 10.73 -1.27 6.10
N GLY A 147 11.66 -0.55 6.71
CA GLY A 147 12.88 -1.09 7.30
C GLY A 147 12.61 -1.98 8.51
N LYS A 148 13.65 -2.65 8.98
CA LYS A 148 13.62 -3.47 10.22
C LYS A 148 13.33 -2.63 11.46
N ASP A 149 13.76 -1.38 11.44
CA ASP A 149 13.54 -0.34 12.45
C ASP A 149 12.11 0.19 12.47
N GLY A 150 11.34 -0.11 11.41
CA GLY A 150 9.97 0.37 11.23
C GLY A 150 9.85 1.64 10.43
N ASP A 151 10.95 2.20 9.97
CA ASP A 151 10.97 3.43 9.18
C ASP A 151 10.59 3.16 7.72
N VAL A 152 9.88 4.12 7.13
CA VAL A 152 9.53 4.10 5.70
C VAL A 152 10.77 4.40 4.88
N GLN A 153 11.31 3.39 4.20
CA GLN A 153 12.53 3.53 3.40
C GLN A 153 12.24 3.98 1.97
N ARG A 154 11.16 3.47 1.37
CA ARG A 154 10.81 3.81 -0.01
C ARG A 154 9.32 3.63 -0.26
N ILE A 155 8.75 4.54 -1.06
CA ILE A 155 7.41 4.39 -1.66
C ILE A 155 7.57 4.46 -3.18
N VAL A 156 6.94 3.53 -3.88
CA VAL A 156 6.92 3.47 -5.35
C VAL A 156 5.46 3.44 -5.79
N LYS A 157 5.09 4.39 -6.63
CA LYS A 157 3.76 4.46 -7.25
C LYS A 157 3.78 3.68 -8.57
N GLY A 158 2.76 2.88 -8.81
CA GLY A 158 2.65 2.02 -9.98
C GLY A 158 3.19 0.62 -9.76
N SER A 159 3.17 -0.17 -10.83
CA SER A 159 3.64 -1.56 -10.86
C SER A 159 5.16 -1.64 -10.75
N ILE A 160 5.64 -2.67 -10.06
CA ILE A 160 7.05 -3.07 -10.08
C ILE A 160 7.17 -4.52 -10.51
N ASN A 161 8.24 -4.84 -11.19
CA ASN A 161 8.57 -6.21 -11.57
C ASN A 161 9.42 -6.93 -10.50
N GLU A 162 9.65 -8.23 -10.68
CA GLU A 162 10.44 -9.04 -9.75
C GLU A 162 11.83 -8.46 -9.51
N ALA A 163 12.52 -8.06 -10.58
CA ALA A 163 13.87 -7.49 -10.47
C ALA A 163 13.87 -6.18 -9.69
N GLN A 164 12.86 -5.34 -9.90
CA GLN A 164 12.66 -4.09 -9.15
C GLN A 164 12.36 -4.34 -7.68
N ALA A 165 11.46 -5.29 -7.39
CA ALA A 165 11.12 -5.66 -6.01
C ALA A 165 12.33 -6.20 -5.24
N LEU A 166 13.10 -7.10 -5.85
CA LEU A 166 14.33 -7.64 -5.27
C LEU A 166 15.43 -6.58 -5.10
N ALA A 167 15.53 -5.63 -6.04
CA ALA A 167 16.48 -4.53 -5.93
C ALA A 167 16.12 -3.61 -4.75
N LEU A 168 14.84 -3.26 -4.60
CA LEU A 168 14.36 -2.44 -3.46
C LEU A 168 14.63 -3.11 -2.11
N ILE A 169 14.38 -4.41 -1.98
CA ILE A 169 14.63 -5.15 -0.74
C ILE A 169 16.12 -5.13 -0.38
N ARG A 170 17.01 -5.19 -1.37
CA ARG A 170 18.45 -5.17 -1.16
C ARG A 170 19.00 -3.77 -0.88
N ASP A 171 18.49 -2.78 -1.60
CA ASP A 171 18.89 -1.38 -1.50
C ASP A 171 17.67 -0.48 -1.73
N PRO A 172 17.15 0.20 -0.68
CA PRO A 172 16.03 1.12 -0.81
C PRO A 172 16.26 2.26 -1.80
N ASN A 173 17.53 2.61 -2.05
CA ASN A 173 17.93 3.69 -2.95
C ASN A 173 18.21 3.22 -4.39
N ALA A 174 18.00 1.93 -4.68
CA ALA A 174 18.24 1.38 -6.00
C ALA A 174 17.51 2.19 -7.11
N ASP A 175 18.20 2.45 -8.21
CA ASP A 175 17.59 3.03 -9.41
C ASP A 175 16.78 1.96 -10.16
N ILE A 176 15.56 1.74 -9.67
CA ILE A 176 14.64 0.75 -10.26
C ILE A 176 14.10 1.18 -11.63
N GLY A 177 14.27 2.44 -12.02
CA GLY A 177 13.84 2.94 -13.33
C GLY A 177 14.55 2.23 -14.48
N ARG A 178 15.82 1.87 -14.30
CA ARG A 178 16.60 1.11 -15.28
C ARG A 178 16.21 -0.35 -15.41
N LEU A 179 15.45 -0.89 -14.44
CA LEU A 179 15.03 -2.29 -14.39
C LEU A 179 13.63 -2.50 -14.98
N LYS A 180 13.05 -1.50 -15.64
CA LYS A 180 11.65 -1.51 -16.11
C LYS A 180 11.33 -2.55 -17.19
N ASN A 181 12.30 -3.08 -17.91
CA ASN A 181 12.06 -3.80 -19.17
C ASN A 181 11.76 -5.30 -19.04
N SER A 182 11.37 -5.84 -17.88
CA SER A 182 11.12 -7.28 -17.74
C SER A 182 9.65 -7.68 -17.67
N PHE A 183 8.70 -6.74 -17.64
CA PHE A 183 7.26 -7.10 -17.65
C PHE A 183 6.74 -7.44 -19.04
N TYR A 184 7.32 -6.87 -20.06
CA TYR A 184 6.95 -7.10 -21.43
C TYR A 184 8.21 -7.32 -22.27
N LYS A 185 8.59 -8.58 -22.46
CA LYS A 185 9.19 -8.97 -23.73
C LYS A 185 8.00 -9.25 -24.63
N PRO A 186 7.73 -8.42 -25.64
CA PRO A 186 6.97 -8.93 -26.76
C PRO A 186 7.71 -10.19 -27.20
N ASP A 187 7.05 -11.33 -27.15
CA ASP A 187 7.57 -12.49 -27.84
C ASP A 187 7.52 -12.13 -29.33
N THR A 188 8.59 -11.46 -29.79
CA THR A 188 8.73 -11.05 -31.20
C THR A 188 8.69 -12.24 -32.13
N GLN A 189 8.91 -13.46 -31.63
CA GLN A 189 8.75 -14.69 -32.42
C GLN A 189 7.29 -15.14 -32.53
N LYS A 190 6.40 -14.77 -31.60
CA LYS A 190 4.96 -15.04 -31.75
C LYS A 190 4.25 -14.05 -32.68
N LYS A 191 4.83 -12.84 -32.92
CA LYS A 191 4.21 -11.84 -33.79
C LYS A 191 4.08 -12.31 -35.24
N ASP A 192 5.06 -13.02 -35.79
CA ASP A 192 5.09 -13.32 -37.19
C ASP A 192 4.17 -14.49 -37.61
N SER A 193 3.83 -15.40 -36.68
CA SER A 193 2.94 -16.55 -36.99
C SER A 193 1.47 -16.32 -36.58
N ALA A 194 1.19 -15.38 -35.67
CA ALA A 194 -0.16 -15.10 -35.16
C ALA A 194 -0.92 -14.03 -35.98
N ILE A 195 -0.23 -13.28 -36.84
CA ILE A 195 -0.81 -12.14 -37.60
C ILE A 195 -1.85 -12.59 -38.62
N MET A 196 -1.85 -13.82 -39.06
CA MET A 196 -2.73 -14.29 -40.13
C MET A 196 -4.21 -14.44 -39.74
N ASN A 197 -4.59 -14.43 -38.44
CA ASN A 197 -5.98 -14.61 -38.01
C ASN A 197 -6.37 -13.70 -36.81
N THR A 198 -5.80 -12.50 -36.71
CA THR A 198 -6.15 -11.57 -35.66
C THR A 198 -7.39 -10.75 -35.99
N ARG A 199 -8.17 -10.39 -34.97
CA ARG A 199 -9.29 -9.44 -35.05
C ARG A 199 -9.07 -8.32 -34.08
N THR A 200 -9.40 -7.11 -34.48
CA THR A 200 -9.38 -5.94 -33.60
C THR A 200 -10.74 -5.77 -32.96
N ILE A 201 -10.74 -5.56 -31.64
CA ILE A 201 -11.91 -5.16 -30.88
C ILE A 201 -11.64 -3.82 -30.21
N TYR A 202 -12.68 -3.03 -30.03
CA TYR A 202 -12.60 -1.76 -29.30
C TYR A 202 -13.37 -1.92 -27.99
N LEU A 203 -12.73 -1.59 -26.90
CA LEU A 203 -13.30 -1.68 -25.55
C LEU A 203 -13.23 -0.32 -24.89
N ALA A 204 -14.29 0.06 -24.20
CA ALA A 204 -14.29 1.26 -23.38
C ALA A 204 -13.96 0.90 -21.92
N GLY A 205 -13.11 1.71 -21.28
CA GLY A 205 -12.75 1.50 -19.89
C GLY A 205 -12.27 2.79 -19.23
N GLY A 206 -12.15 2.77 -17.90
CA GLY A 206 -11.90 3.96 -17.10
C GLY A 206 -10.43 4.29 -16.85
N CYS A 207 -9.52 3.34 -16.96
CA CYS A 207 -8.10 3.54 -16.67
C CYS A 207 -7.26 3.34 -17.92
N PHE A 208 -6.84 4.43 -18.55
CA PHE A 208 -6.18 4.45 -19.86
C PHE A 208 -4.99 3.46 -19.93
N TRP A 209 -3.94 3.71 -19.18
CA TRP A 209 -2.75 2.84 -19.19
C TRP A 209 -2.94 1.51 -18.46
N GLY A 210 -3.80 1.49 -17.44
CA GLY A 210 -4.08 0.28 -16.69
C GLY A 210 -4.80 -0.78 -17.51
N LEU A 211 -5.73 -0.39 -18.38
CA LEU A 211 -6.41 -1.30 -19.31
C LEU A 211 -5.46 -1.84 -20.38
N GLU A 212 -4.64 -1.00 -20.98
CA GLU A 212 -3.62 -1.43 -21.92
C GLU A 212 -2.70 -2.49 -21.31
N ALA A 213 -2.11 -2.19 -20.15
CA ALA A 213 -1.24 -3.12 -19.44
C ALA A 213 -1.95 -4.41 -19.00
N TYR A 214 -3.24 -4.35 -18.71
CA TYR A 214 -4.05 -5.52 -18.39
C TYR A 214 -4.27 -6.41 -19.59
N PHE A 215 -4.74 -5.84 -20.72
CA PHE A 215 -5.01 -6.62 -21.91
C PHE A 215 -3.76 -7.21 -22.55
N GLN A 216 -2.63 -6.53 -22.50
CA GLN A 216 -1.34 -7.04 -22.96
C GLN A 216 -0.88 -8.31 -22.23
N ARG A 217 -1.47 -8.65 -21.09
CA ARG A 217 -1.15 -9.86 -20.30
C ARG A 217 -2.11 -11.02 -20.53
N ILE A 218 -3.16 -10.82 -21.32
CA ILE A 218 -4.16 -11.85 -21.56
C ILE A 218 -3.65 -12.76 -22.69
N ASP A 219 -3.66 -14.05 -22.44
CA ASP A 219 -3.30 -15.05 -23.47
C ASP A 219 -4.24 -14.91 -24.67
N GLY A 220 -3.63 -14.82 -25.86
CA GLY A 220 -4.34 -14.62 -27.11
C GLY A 220 -4.49 -13.14 -27.53
N VAL A 221 -4.17 -12.18 -26.66
CA VAL A 221 -4.03 -10.78 -27.06
C VAL A 221 -2.66 -10.57 -27.69
N VAL A 222 -2.66 -10.18 -28.96
CA VAL A 222 -1.42 -9.93 -29.73
C VAL A 222 -0.86 -8.55 -29.39
N ASP A 223 -1.74 -7.56 -29.25
CA ASP A 223 -1.38 -6.20 -28.88
C ASP A 223 -2.59 -5.49 -28.28
N ALA A 224 -2.36 -4.52 -27.42
CA ALA A 224 -3.37 -3.64 -26.85
C ALA A 224 -2.81 -2.22 -26.80
N VAL A 225 -3.56 -1.27 -27.34
CA VAL A 225 -3.17 0.14 -27.40
C VAL A 225 -4.31 0.99 -26.87
N SER A 226 -4.00 1.84 -25.91
CA SER A 226 -4.95 2.85 -25.42
C SER A 226 -5.04 4.01 -26.37
N GLY A 227 -6.25 4.55 -26.54
CA GLY A 227 -6.50 5.68 -27.42
C GLY A 227 -7.87 6.29 -27.17
N TYR A 228 -8.16 7.36 -27.91
CA TYR A 228 -9.45 8.04 -27.87
C TYR A 228 -10.24 7.71 -29.13
N ALA A 229 -11.54 7.54 -28.99
CA ALA A 229 -12.43 7.29 -30.11
C ALA A 229 -13.63 8.22 -30.07
N ASN A 230 -14.16 8.62 -31.25
CA ASN A 230 -15.33 9.47 -31.41
C ASN A 230 -15.19 10.91 -30.84
N GLY A 231 -13.96 11.36 -30.56
CA GLY A 231 -13.69 12.75 -30.20
C GLY A 231 -13.76 13.69 -31.43
N LYS A 232 -13.81 14.98 -31.14
CA LYS A 232 -13.77 16.04 -32.17
C LYS A 232 -12.37 16.60 -32.37
N THR A 233 -11.46 16.32 -31.46
CA THR A 233 -10.07 16.79 -31.45
C THR A 233 -9.19 15.83 -32.20
N GLU A 234 -8.38 16.34 -33.14
CA GLU A 234 -7.32 15.52 -33.78
C GLU A 234 -6.14 15.40 -32.84
N ASN A 235 -5.62 14.16 -32.66
CA ASN A 235 -4.51 13.85 -31.77
C ASN A 235 -4.69 14.38 -30.33
N PRO A 236 -5.79 13.99 -29.64
CA PRO A 236 -6.04 14.47 -28.29
C PRO A 236 -4.98 13.97 -27.31
N SER A 237 -4.67 14.79 -26.31
CA SER A 237 -3.88 14.42 -25.16
C SER A 237 -4.77 13.85 -24.04
N TYR A 238 -4.16 13.32 -22.97
CA TYR A 238 -4.91 12.84 -21.80
C TYR A 238 -5.57 13.99 -21.01
N GLU A 239 -5.14 15.23 -21.25
CA GLU A 239 -5.61 16.43 -20.55
C GLU A 239 -6.74 17.16 -21.32
N ASP A 240 -7.04 16.75 -22.57
CA ASP A 240 -8.12 17.27 -23.39
C ASP A 240 -9.49 16.64 -23.05
#